data_111bf8c5c5a56e2acd8a71512b716942
#
_entry.id   111bf8c5c5a56e2acd8a71512b716942
#
_cell.length_a   1.000
_cell.length_b   1.000
_cell.length_c   1.000
_cell.angle_alpha   90.00
_cell.angle_beta   90.00
_cell.angle_gamma   90.00
#
_symmetry.space_group_name_H-M   'P 1'
#
loop_
_entity.id
_entity.type
_entity.pdbx_description
1 polymer ?
#
loop_
_entity_poly.entity_id
_entity_poly.type
_entity_poly.pdbx_seq_one_letter_code
_entity_poly.pdbx_strand_id
1 'polypeptide(L)'
;MAKKFFFLLFFILSLNAAYVKAAPLDFAAQKIAQSHVNIIELKPGEVVKVWVTFKNIGSRYWSTDGQNKVVLRTTSGQGSKFKTDNWRDDNTPLMINPATYVYPGDTTSLNFDLKAPVQLGLQWEKFNLYAGPYLIAGSEFEVPIKVISSETPASPPAPTPQPPSPPAPTEKKYWQTISSEIKIKENKKISEPNIRVGLLSIELEEKTKYLPLEISSRNNALYNIYDKNNKLLIRNTNGEKIKIDFDYDKLRYFINDAKSNRLLMTDSLLKFYSDNEEIIFKIENWKNGPFWGEDVNDNEYLRKIEIQYNPSTQRLWLINELPLEKYLEGVAEAGDSAHQEFQKAQAIAAKTYALFRINNPKYTNAPGGRPIFDLLSTQADQVYRGVKKAERAPNFKNAVAQTRGIVITYENTPILAYYFAQSDGKTRASNLARMTSGPVSYLIERIDPPGEGKTLLGHGVGLPQRSAISAASEGANYSQILKYYYFGAELSKFY
;
A
#
# COMPACT_ATOMS: atom_id res chain seq x y z
N MET A 1 -33.44 61.27 -49.68
CA MET A 1 -32.66 60.01 -49.58
C MET A 1 -32.23 59.83 -48.11
N ALA A 2 -32.97 59.05 -47.36
CA ALA A 2 -32.71 58.83 -45.96
C ALA A 2 -32.23 57.38 -45.75
N LYS A 3 -30.98 57.20 -45.32
CA LYS A 3 -30.46 55.88 -44.94
C LYS A 3 -30.80 55.58 -43.49
N LYS A 4 -31.63 54.57 -43.27
CA LYS A 4 -31.91 54.03 -41.95
C LYS A 4 -30.74 53.21 -41.45
N PHE A 5 -30.14 53.58 -40.30
CA PHE A 5 -29.21 52.77 -39.54
C PHE A 5 -29.97 51.84 -38.60
N PHE A 6 -29.84 50.52 -38.75
CA PHE A 6 -30.32 49.52 -37.85
C PHE A 6 -29.22 49.25 -36.79
N PHE A 7 -29.47 49.58 -35.52
CA PHE A 7 -28.63 49.18 -34.42
C PHE A 7 -29.02 47.77 -33.97
N LEU A 8 -28.13 46.81 -34.20
CA LEU A 8 -28.27 45.46 -33.69
C LEU A 8 -27.60 45.37 -32.30
N LEU A 9 -28.46 45.28 -31.27
CA LEU A 9 -28.01 45.11 -29.88
C LEU A 9 -27.60 43.67 -29.66
N PHE A 10 -26.32 43.35 -29.63
CA PHE A 10 -25.81 42.05 -29.20
C PHE A 10 -25.87 42.00 -27.67
N PHE A 11 -26.78 41.18 -27.13
CA PHE A 11 -26.76 40.75 -25.75
C PHE A 11 -25.63 39.71 -25.61
N ILE A 12 -24.48 40.09 -25.08
CA ILE A 12 -23.44 39.15 -24.66
C ILE A 12 -23.89 38.57 -23.31
N LEU A 13 -24.48 37.38 -23.34
CA LEU A 13 -24.59 36.54 -22.15
C LEU A 13 -23.15 36.11 -21.79
N SER A 14 -22.59 36.73 -20.76
CA SER A 14 -21.37 36.25 -20.13
C SER A 14 -21.68 34.95 -19.40
N LEU A 15 -21.45 33.80 -20.08
CA LEU A 15 -21.27 32.54 -19.39
C LEU A 15 -19.96 32.65 -18.59
N ASN A 16 -20.08 32.83 -17.28
CA ASN A 16 -19.01 32.57 -16.34
C ASN A 16 -18.76 31.06 -16.27
N ALA A 17 -18.18 30.48 -17.28
CA ALA A 17 -17.51 29.21 -17.17
C ALA A 17 -16.25 29.47 -16.34
N ALA A 18 -16.24 29.02 -15.10
CA ALA A 18 -15.03 29.01 -14.31
C ALA A 18 -14.00 28.18 -15.08
N TYR A 19 -13.02 28.84 -15.64
CA TYR A 19 -11.90 28.23 -16.32
C TYR A 19 -11.08 27.43 -15.28
N VAL A 20 -11.30 26.12 -15.21
CA VAL A 20 -10.46 25.23 -14.43
C VAL A 20 -9.12 25.16 -15.17
N LYS A 21 -8.07 25.77 -14.62
CA LYS A 21 -6.72 25.65 -15.15
C LYS A 21 -6.28 24.19 -15.11
N ALA A 22 -5.76 23.68 -16.23
CA ALA A 22 -5.08 22.39 -16.24
C ALA A 22 -3.89 22.43 -15.26
N ALA A 23 -3.68 21.33 -14.55
CA ALA A 23 -2.49 21.20 -13.70
C ALA A 23 -1.21 21.33 -14.56
N PRO A 24 -0.11 21.85 -13.99
CA PRO A 24 1.19 21.74 -14.64
C PRO A 24 1.43 20.30 -15.11
N LEU A 25 2.18 20.10 -16.19
CA LEU A 25 2.53 18.77 -16.74
C LEU A 25 3.18 17.84 -15.71
N ASP A 26 3.62 18.40 -14.58
CA ASP A 26 4.15 17.67 -13.42
C ASP A 26 3.10 16.78 -12.73
N PHE A 27 1.79 17.12 -12.82
CA PHE A 27 0.71 16.36 -12.25
C PHE A 27 -0.13 15.73 -13.36
N ALA A 28 -0.03 14.43 -13.52
CA ALA A 28 -0.81 13.66 -14.48
C ALA A 28 -1.20 12.32 -13.88
N ALA A 29 -2.40 11.85 -14.21
CA ALA A 29 -2.94 10.59 -13.75
C ALA A 29 -3.32 9.68 -14.92
N GLN A 30 -3.24 8.39 -14.69
CA GLN A 30 -3.86 7.37 -15.53
C GLN A 30 -4.84 6.59 -14.66
N LYS A 31 -6.12 6.65 -14.98
CA LYS A 31 -7.11 5.78 -14.35
C LYS A 31 -6.82 4.34 -14.73
N ILE A 32 -6.62 3.47 -13.74
CA ILE A 32 -6.30 2.06 -13.94
C ILE A 32 -7.57 1.21 -13.83
N ALA A 33 -8.38 1.45 -12.81
CA ALA A 33 -9.60 0.70 -12.55
C ALA A 33 -10.54 1.51 -11.67
N GLN A 34 -11.82 1.14 -11.66
CA GLN A 34 -12.83 1.63 -10.72
C GLN A 34 -13.86 0.54 -10.43
N SER A 35 -14.47 0.63 -9.25
CA SER A 35 -15.72 -0.10 -8.97
C SER A 35 -16.85 0.50 -9.80
N HIS A 36 -17.89 -0.27 -10.00
CA HIS A 36 -19.15 0.25 -10.53
C HIS A 36 -19.00 0.97 -11.88
N VAL A 37 -18.37 0.31 -12.84
CA VAL A 37 -18.38 0.73 -14.25
C VAL A 37 -19.78 0.57 -14.85
N ASN A 38 -20.53 -0.44 -14.34
CA ASN A 38 -21.91 -0.69 -14.69
C ASN A 38 -22.85 0.05 -13.73
N ILE A 39 -24.10 0.25 -14.17
CA ILE A 39 -25.17 0.89 -13.38
C ILE A 39 -25.41 0.10 -12.10
N ILE A 40 -25.38 0.80 -10.95
CA ILE A 40 -25.75 0.25 -9.65
C ILE A 40 -27.19 0.62 -9.36
N GLU A 41 -28.00 -0.35 -8.95
CA GLU A 41 -29.37 -0.08 -8.46
C GLU A 41 -29.35 0.08 -6.94
N LEU A 42 -29.85 1.21 -6.45
CA LEU A 42 -29.92 1.57 -5.03
C LEU A 42 -31.30 2.13 -4.70
N LYS A 43 -31.77 1.90 -3.48
CA LYS A 43 -32.94 2.59 -2.93
C LYS A 43 -32.54 3.98 -2.42
N PRO A 44 -33.48 4.95 -2.33
CA PRO A 44 -33.20 6.25 -1.73
C PRO A 44 -32.54 6.12 -0.34
N GLY A 45 -31.43 6.82 -0.14
CA GLY A 45 -30.72 6.82 1.13
C GLY A 45 -29.72 5.66 1.32
N GLU A 46 -29.74 4.64 0.50
CA GLU A 46 -28.74 3.57 0.56
C GLU A 46 -27.34 4.10 0.23
N VAL A 47 -26.35 3.56 0.94
CA VAL A 47 -24.93 3.96 0.81
C VAL A 47 -24.16 2.84 0.10
N VAL A 48 -23.41 3.22 -0.91
CA VAL A 48 -22.50 2.33 -1.63
C VAL A 48 -21.06 2.79 -1.48
N LYS A 49 -20.15 1.84 -1.30
CA LYS A 49 -18.71 2.11 -1.31
C LYS A 49 -18.18 2.08 -2.72
N VAL A 50 -17.51 3.14 -3.10
CA VAL A 50 -16.86 3.30 -4.40
C VAL A 50 -15.36 3.32 -4.21
N TRP A 51 -14.64 2.70 -5.12
CA TRP A 51 -13.19 2.86 -5.19
C TRP A 51 -12.75 3.14 -6.65
N VAL A 52 -11.64 3.85 -6.75
CA VAL A 52 -10.97 4.12 -8.03
C VAL A 52 -9.46 4.04 -7.83
N THR A 53 -8.76 3.43 -8.77
CA THR A 53 -7.30 3.31 -8.76
C THR A 53 -6.70 4.17 -9.85
N PHE A 54 -5.74 5.00 -9.46
CA PHE A 54 -4.96 5.83 -10.36
C PHE A 54 -3.49 5.46 -10.29
N LYS A 55 -2.81 5.56 -11.42
CA LYS A 55 -1.36 5.60 -11.51
C LYS A 55 -0.91 7.06 -11.66
N ASN A 56 0.08 7.47 -10.90
CA ASN A 56 0.73 8.75 -11.09
C ASN A 56 1.67 8.64 -12.30
N ILE A 57 1.32 9.29 -13.39
CA ILE A 57 2.15 9.37 -14.62
C ILE A 57 2.81 10.74 -14.80
N GLY A 58 2.66 11.64 -13.82
CA GLY A 58 3.35 12.92 -13.76
C GLY A 58 4.79 12.77 -13.26
N SER A 59 5.50 13.88 -13.17
CA SER A 59 6.86 13.96 -12.63
C SER A 59 6.91 14.25 -11.12
N ARG A 60 5.79 14.69 -10.51
CA ARG A 60 5.69 14.98 -9.08
C ARG A 60 4.89 13.90 -8.35
N TYR A 61 5.29 13.64 -7.09
CA TYR A 61 4.49 12.78 -6.20
C TYR A 61 3.19 13.48 -5.78
N TRP A 62 2.18 12.70 -5.44
CA TRP A 62 0.94 13.16 -4.83
C TRP A 62 1.01 12.96 -3.32
N SER A 63 0.47 13.91 -2.56
CA SER A 63 0.32 13.79 -1.12
C SER A 63 -1.02 14.40 -0.69
N THR A 64 -1.38 14.26 0.57
CA THR A 64 -2.58 14.90 1.13
C THR A 64 -2.29 16.23 1.82
N ASP A 65 -1.02 16.59 1.92
CA ASP A 65 -0.55 17.81 2.56
C ASP A 65 0.46 18.56 1.68
N GLY A 66 0.86 19.75 2.11
CA GLY A 66 1.87 20.54 1.44
C GLY A 66 1.47 21.05 0.05
N GLN A 67 2.48 21.40 -0.74
CA GLN A 67 2.30 21.99 -2.08
C GLN A 67 1.80 20.98 -3.11
N ASN A 68 2.05 19.69 -2.89
CA ASN A 68 1.65 18.60 -3.79
C ASN A 68 0.34 17.92 -3.35
N LYS A 69 -0.47 18.66 -2.58
CA LYS A 69 -1.76 18.17 -2.08
C LYS A 69 -2.71 17.85 -3.21
N VAL A 70 -3.10 16.57 -3.29
CA VAL A 70 -4.06 16.06 -4.25
C VAL A 70 -5.33 15.65 -3.53
N VAL A 71 -6.47 16.08 -4.06
CA VAL A 71 -7.81 15.77 -3.53
C VAL A 71 -8.71 15.25 -4.64
N LEU A 72 -9.63 14.35 -4.29
CA LEU A 72 -10.72 13.93 -5.16
C LEU A 72 -11.86 14.95 -4.99
N ARG A 73 -12.44 15.42 -6.09
CA ARG A 73 -13.61 16.33 -6.08
C ARG A 73 -14.60 15.95 -7.17
N THR A 74 -15.86 16.29 -6.93
CA THR A 74 -16.87 16.27 -7.99
C THR A 74 -16.61 17.35 -9.03
N THR A 75 -17.04 17.12 -10.26
CA THR A 75 -16.86 18.08 -11.35
C THR A 75 -17.95 19.15 -11.41
N SER A 76 -19.08 18.94 -10.74
CA SER A 76 -20.28 19.82 -10.82
C SER A 76 -20.05 21.19 -10.16
N GLY A 77 -19.17 21.28 -9.18
CA GLY A 77 -18.89 22.55 -8.43
C GLY A 77 -20.05 23.08 -7.58
N GLN A 78 -21.22 22.41 -7.59
CA GLN A 78 -22.46 22.87 -6.94
C GLN A 78 -22.92 21.99 -5.76
N GLY A 79 -22.01 21.21 -5.19
CA GLY A 79 -22.37 20.22 -4.19
C GLY A 79 -22.94 18.94 -4.81
N SER A 80 -22.51 17.80 -4.27
CA SER A 80 -22.99 16.50 -4.74
C SER A 80 -24.27 16.10 -4.03
N LYS A 81 -25.25 15.66 -4.80
CA LYS A 81 -26.47 15.02 -4.27
C LYS A 81 -26.22 13.60 -3.74
N PHE A 82 -25.03 13.04 -3.97
CA PHE A 82 -24.59 11.73 -3.49
C PHE A 82 -23.73 11.82 -2.24
N LYS A 83 -23.62 13.01 -1.63
CA LYS A 83 -22.82 13.25 -0.43
C LYS A 83 -23.26 12.37 0.74
N THR A 84 -22.27 11.85 1.47
CA THR A 84 -22.44 11.22 2.79
C THR A 84 -21.84 12.13 3.89
N ASP A 85 -22.13 11.80 5.15
CA ASP A 85 -21.56 12.53 6.30
C ASP A 85 -20.02 12.39 6.42
N ASN A 86 -19.46 11.40 5.73
CA ASN A 86 -18.00 11.16 5.70
C ASN A 86 -17.25 12.04 4.70
N TRP A 87 -17.94 12.86 3.91
CA TRP A 87 -17.30 13.76 2.99
C TRP A 87 -16.72 14.98 3.72
N ARG A 88 -15.58 15.45 3.25
CA ARG A 88 -14.92 16.62 3.82
C ARG A 88 -15.72 17.91 3.66
N ASP A 89 -16.33 18.08 2.49
CA ASP A 89 -17.22 19.18 2.13
C ASP A 89 -18.22 18.70 1.06
N ASP A 90 -19.03 19.61 0.52
CA ASP A 90 -20.10 19.25 -0.43
C ASP A 90 -19.59 18.67 -1.76
N ASN A 91 -18.30 18.82 -2.06
CA ASN A 91 -17.70 18.41 -3.33
C ASN A 91 -16.51 17.46 -3.16
N THR A 92 -16.04 17.24 -1.93
CA THR A 92 -14.78 16.54 -1.66
C THR A 92 -15.03 15.30 -0.81
N PRO A 93 -15.24 14.12 -1.43
CA PRO A 93 -15.52 12.88 -0.68
C PRO A 93 -14.32 12.39 0.13
N LEU A 94 -13.11 12.58 -0.37
CA LEU A 94 -11.92 12.01 0.24
C LEU A 94 -10.70 12.86 -0.09
N MET A 95 -9.75 12.88 0.84
CA MET A 95 -8.36 13.22 0.54
C MET A 95 -7.54 11.94 0.39
N ILE A 96 -6.54 11.93 -0.47
CA ILE A 96 -5.51 10.88 -0.47
C ILE A 96 -4.95 10.83 0.96
N ASN A 97 -4.84 9.63 1.53
CA ASN A 97 -4.43 9.42 2.92
C ASN A 97 -3.14 10.20 3.24
N PRO A 98 -3.11 11.03 4.30
CA PRO A 98 -1.95 11.85 4.64
C PRO A 98 -0.64 11.09 4.87
N ALA A 99 -0.70 9.79 5.14
CA ALA A 99 0.48 8.94 5.27
C ALA A 99 0.96 8.34 3.94
N THR A 100 0.31 8.65 2.82
CA THR A 100 0.58 7.99 1.53
C THR A 100 1.08 9.00 0.52
N TYR A 101 2.35 8.87 0.16
CA TYR A 101 2.91 9.52 -1.02
C TYR A 101 2.73 8.60 -2.22
N VAL A 102 2.24 9.13 -3.34
CA VAL A 102 2.09 8.41 -4.60
C VAL A 102 3.14 8.96 -5.57
N TYR A 103 4.26 8.27 -5.68
CA TYR A 103 5.37 8.72 -6.52
C TYR A 103 5.08 8.52 -8.01
N PRO A 104 5.82 9.20 -8.91
CA PRO A 104 5.78 8.92 -10.34
C PRO A 104 5.96 7.42 -10.62
N GLY A 105 5.00 6.85 -11.34
CA GLY A 105 4.95 5.42 -11.63
C GLY A 105 4.17 4.57 -10.64
N ASP A 106 3.89 5.07 -9.43
CA ASP A 106 3.12 4.35 -8.43
C ASP A 106 1.60 4.42 -8.68
N THR A 107 0.88 3.49 -8.05
CA THR A 107 -0.59 3.46 -8.07
C THR A 107 -1.15 3.69 -6.67
N THR A 108 -2.32 4.34 -6.62
CA THR A 108 -3.10 4.51 -5.39
C THR A 108 -4.56 4.19 -5.63
N SER A 109 -5.22 3.61 -4.63
CA SER A 109 -6.66 3.37 -4.66
C SER A 109 -7.35 4.28 -3.66
N LEU A 110 -8.31 5.05 -4.13
CA LEU A 110 -9.15 5.93 -3.33
C LEU A 110 -10.48 5.22 -3.06
N ASN A 111 -10.90 5.20 -1.80
CA ASN A 111 -12.15 4.59 -1.38
C ASN A 111 -13.02 5.67 -0.73
N PHE A 112 -14.29 5.74 -1.12
CA PHE A 112 -15.24 6.71 -0.60
C PHE A 112 -16.66 6.18 -0.72
N ASP A 113 -17.58 6.79 0.01
CA ASP A 113 -18.99 6.41 0.04
C ASP A 113 -19.86 7.38 -0.77
N LEU A 114 -20.84 6.84 -1.49
CA LEU A 114 -21.92 7.59 -2.15
C LEU A 114 -23.26 7.19 -1.54
N LYS A 115 -24.12 8.17 -1.28
CA LYS A 115 -25.49 7.96 -0.80
C LYS A 115 -26.48 8.23 -1.93
N ALA A 116 -27.35 7.26 -2.20
CA ALA A 116 -28.37 7.43 -3.24
C ALA A 116 -29.32 8.59 -2.89
N PRO A 117 -29.54 9.58 -3.79
CA PRO A 117 -30.47 10.66 -3.57
C PRO A 117 -31.92 10.15 -3.54
N VAL A 118 -32.86 11.01 -3.14
CA VAL A 118 -34.30 10.67 -3.13
C VAL A 118 -34.92 10.61 -4.50
N GLN A 119 -34.32 11.27 -5.49
CA GLN A 119 -34.84 11.32 -6.86
C GLN A 119 -34.62 9.98 -7.56
N LEU A 120 -35.71 9.34 -7.99
CA LEU A 120 -35.68 8.08 -8.75
C LEU A 120 -35.10 8.25 -10.16
N GLY A 121 -34.59 7.16 -10.71
CA GLY A 121 -34.07 7.10 -12.07
C GLY A 121 -32.55 7.07 -12.14
N LEU A 122 -32.03 7.09 -13.37
CA LEU A 122 -30.61 7.00 -13.65
C LEU A 122 -29.92 8.35 -13.43
N GLN A 123 -28.86 8.33 -12.65
CA GLN A 123 -28.09 9.51 -12.26
C GLN A 123 -26.60 9.18 -12.29
N TRP A 124 -25.77 10.21 -12.49
CA TRP A 124 -24.31 10.10 -12.52
C TRP A 124 -23.68 11.10 -11.58
N GLU A 125 -22.57 10.71 -10.97
CA GLU A 125 -21.63 11.65 -10.36
C GLU A 125 -20.27 11.50 -11.04
N LYS A 126 -19.68 12.65 -11.36
CA LYS A 126 -18.39 12.73 -12.03
C LYS A 126 -17.32 13.29 -11.09
N PHE A 127 -16.13 12.70 -11.15
CA PHE A 127 -15.04 13.03 -10.27
C PHE A 127 -13.74 13.25 -11.03
N ASN A 128 -12.89 14.09 -10.43
CA ASN A 128 -11.51 14.28 -10.86
C ASN A 128 -10.58 14.45 -9.66
N LEU A 129 -9.29 14.18 -9.86
CA LEU A 129 -8.24 14.60 -8.94
C LEU A 129 -7.84 16.05 -9.22
N TYR A 130 -7.56 16.77 -8.16
CA TYR A 130 -7.10 18.16 -8.19
C TYR A 130 -5.83 18.33 -7.36
N ALA A 131 -4.81 18.99 -7.93
CA ALA A 131 -3.64 19.49 -7.21
C ALA A 131 -3.86 20.97 -6.90
N GLY A 132 -4.31 21.29 -5.68
CA GLY A 132 -4.78 22.62 -5.34
C GLY A 132 -5.98 23.06 -6.19
N PRO A 133 -5.86 24.15 -6.99
CA PRO A 133 -6.92 24.59 -7.89
C PRO A 133 -6.87 23.89 -9.28
N TYR A 134 -5.83 23.10 -9.57
CA TYR A 134 -5.57 22.55 -10.91
C TYR A 134 -6.16 21.15 -11.05
N LEU A 135 -6.88 20.92 -12.15
CA LEU A 135 -7.36 19.61 -12.57
C LEU A 135 -6.18 18.72 -13.01
N ILE A 136 -6.06 17.53 -12.48
CA ILE A 136 -5.06 16.56 -12.93
C ILE A 136 -5.59 15.82 -14.16
N ALA A 137 -4.91 16.00 -15.29
CA ALA A 137 -5.30 15.37 -16.55
C ALA A 137 -5.29 13.83 -16.43
N GLY A 138 -6.28 13.17 -17.05
CA GLY A 138 -6.43 11.72 -17.05
C GLY A 138 -7.02 11.11 -15.77
N SER A 139 -7.52 11.95 -14.85
CA SER A 139 -8.13 11.51 -13.59
C SER A 139 -9.66 11.44 -13.63
N GLU A 140 -10.31 11.73 -14.75
CA GLU A 140 -11.76 11.74 -14.83
C GLU A 140 -12.34 10.33 -14.73
N PHE A 141 -13.40 10.19 -13.92
CA PHE A 141 -14.26 9.01 -13.89
C PHE A 141 -15.68 9.38 -13.44
N GLU A 142 -16.62 8.47 -13.72
CA GLU A 142 -18.02 8.63 -13.33
C GLU A 142 -18.57 7.36 -12.70
N VAL A 143 -19.57 7.53 -11.84
CA VAL A 143 -20.29 6.44 -11.18
C VAL A 143 -21.77 6.53 -11.56
N PRO A 144 -22.30 5.58 -12.35
CA PRO A 144 -23.71 5.52 -12.72
C PRO A 144 -24.53 4.84 -11.62
N ILE A 145 -25.57 5.51 -11.12
CA ILE A 145 -26.48 4.99 -10.09
C ILE A 145 -27.92 5.11 -10.59
N LYS A 146 -28.66 4.00 -10.59
CA LYS A 146 -30.10 4.00 -10.83
C LYS A 146 -30.81 3.90 -9.47
N VAL A 147 -31.48 4.97 -9.08
CA VAL A 147 -32.29 4.99 -7.86
C VAL A 147 -33.64 4.37 -8.17
N ILE A 148 -33.95 3.25 -7.49
CA ILE A 148 -35.18 2.46 -7.67
C ILE A 148 -36.15 2.70 -6.52
N SER A 149 -37.46 2.41 -6.76
CA SER A 149 -38.50 2.55 -5.71
C SER A 149 -38.21 1.63 -4.52
N SER A 150 -38.61 2.09 -3.31
CA SER A 150 -38.54 1.30 -2.10
C SER A 150 -39.65 0.26 -1.92
N GLU A 151 -40.60 0.18 -2.87
CA GLU A 151 -41.66 -0.82 -2.81
C GLU A 151 -41.11 -2.24 -2.99
N THR A 152 -41.24 -3.02 -1.93
CA THR A 152 -40.92 -4.45 -1.95
C THR A 152 -42.03 -5.17 -2.74
N PRO A 153 -41.73 -6.00 -3.75
CA PRO A 153 -42.74 -6.88 -4.34
C PRO A 153 -43.33 -7.77 -3.24
N ALA A 154 -44.67 -7.88 -3.19
CA ALA A 154 -45.34 -8.76 -2.25
C ALA A 154 -44.75 -10.17 -2.35
N SER A 155 -44.33 -10.75 -1.21
CA SER A 155 -43.81 -12.10 -1.16
C SER A 155 -44.80 -13.11 -1.76
N PRO A 156 -44.34 -14.06 -2.60
CA PRO A 156 -45.17 -15.16 -3.01
C PRO A 156 -45.70 -15.94 -1.81
N PRO A 157 -46.89 -16.53 -1.83
CA PRO A 157 -47.44 -17.33 -0.72
C PRO A 157 -46.45 -18.45 -0.37
N ALA A 158 -46.26 -18.70 0.93
CA ALA A 158 -45.35 -19.69 1.44
C ALA A 158 -45.64 -21.08 0.83
N PRO A 159 -44.60 -21.80 0.36
CA PRO A 159 -44.77 -23.15 -0.16
C PRO A 159 -45.15 -24.09 1.01
N THR A 160 -46.09 -24.99 0.72
CA THR A 160 -46.49 -26.09 1.61
C THR A 160 -45.25 -26.88 2.09
N PRO A 161 -45.20 -27.36 3.35
CA PRO A 161 -44.05 -28.11 3.84
C PRO A 161 -43.82 -29.38 3.04
N GLN A 162 -42.72 -29.44 2.31
CA GLN A 162 -42.21 -30.64 1.66
C GLN A 162 -41.46 -31.49 2.72
N PRO A 163 -41.59 -32.85 2.66
CA PRO A 163 -40.81 -33.71 3.52
C PRO A 163 -39.30 -33.44 3.36
N PRO A 164 -38.48 -33.60 4.42
CA PRO A 164 -37.06 -33.25 4.35
C PRO A 164 -36.36 -34.05 3.24
N SER A 165 -35.83 -33.33 2.30
CA SER A 165 -34.96 -33.89 1.26
C SER A 165 -33.73 -34.51 1.92
N PRO A 166 -33.20 -35.63 1.37
CA PRO A 166 -31.91 -36.15 1.84
C PRO A 166 -30.85 -35.05 1.77
N PRO A 167 -29.89 -35.03 2.72
CA PRO A 167 -28.85 -33.99 2.71
C PRO A 167 -28.16 -33.98 1.35
N ALA A 168 -28.16 -32.80 0.73
CA ALA A 168 -27.44 -32.58 -0.52
C ALA A 168 -25.97 -33.00 -0.37
N PRO A 169 -25.36 -33.62 -1.38
CA PRO A 169 -23.93 -33.94 -1.32
C PRO A 169 -23.17 -32.68 -0.95
N THR A 170 -22.37 -32.76 0.11
CA THR A 170 -21.54 -31.63 0.58
C THR A 170 -20.65 -31.19 -0.58
N GLU A 171 -20.97 -30.04 -1.16
CA GLU A 171 -20.20 -29.49 -2.28
C GLU A 171 -18.74 -29.29 -1.83
N LYS A 172 -17.80 -29.91 -2.55
CA LYS A 172 -16.38 -29.83 -2.19
C LYS A 172 -15.95 -28.36 -2.19
N LYS A 173 -15.37 -27.90 -1.09
CA LYS A 173 -14.78 -26.56 -1.01
C LYS A 173 -13.70 -26.39 -2.09
N TYR A 174 -13.59 -25.21 -2.67
CA TYR A 174 -12.68 -24.91 -3.78
C TYR A 174 -11.20 -25.26 -3.47
N TRP A 175 -10.76 -25.04 -2.23
CA TRP A 175 -9.41 -25.37 -1.79
C TRP A 175 -9.18 -26.88 -1.55
N GLN A 176 -10.22 -27.69 -1.45
CA GLN A 176 -10.13 -29.15 -1.34
C GLN A 176 -9.69 -29.83 -2.65
N THR A 177 -9.60 -29.07 -3.74
CA THR A 177 -8.96 -29.51 -4.97
C THR A 177 -7.47 -29.68 -4.83
N ILE A 178 -6.86 -29.11 -3.78
CA ILE A 178 -5.44 -29.20 -3.44
C ILE A 178 -5.27 -30.23 -2.32
N SER A 179 -4.23 -31.07 -2.45
CA SER A 179 -3.89 -32.07 -1.43
C SER A 179 -3.68 -31.41 -0.06
N SER A 180 -4.24 -31.99 1.00
CA SER A 180 -3.99 -31.57 2.38
C SER A 180 -2.61 -31.94 2.89
N GLU A 181 -1.89 -32.82 2.19
CA GLU A 181 -0.52 -33.19 2.53
C GLU A 181 0.43 -32.00 2.35
N ILE A 182 1.16 -31.66 3.41
CA ILE A 182 2.16 -30.59 3.38
C ILE A 182 3.48 -31.19 2.92
N LYS A 183 3.83 -30.96 1.67
CA LYS A 183 5.13 -31.33 1.09
C LYS A 183 6.00 -30.09 0.95
N ILE A 184 7.15 -30.09 1.62
CA ILE A 184 8.18 -29.05 1.52
C ILE A 184 9.40 -29.68 0.87
N LYS A 185 9.80 -29.16 -0.29
CA LYS A 185 11.01 -29.60 -0.98
C LYS A 185 12.24 -29.03 -0.28
N GLU A 186 13.25 -29.84 -0.08
CA GLU A 186 14.59 -29.34 0.28
C GLU A 186 15.22 -28.69 -0.96
N ASN A 187 15.67 -27.46 -0.81
CA ASN A 187 16.38 -26.73 -1.85
C ASN A 187 17.84 -26.51 -1.44
N LYS A 188 18.67 -26.00 -2.35
CA LYS A 188 20.04 -25.62 -2.01
C LYS A 188 19.99 -24.62 -0.85
N LYS A 189 20.56 -25.01 0.29
CA LYS A 189 20.60 -24.17 1.48
C LYS A 189 21.45 -22.93 1.23
N ILE A 190 20.88 -21.78 1.53
CA ILE A 190 21.58 -20.49 1.58
C ILE A 190 21.59 -19.99 3.03
N SER A 191 22.46 -19.05 3.35
CA SER A 191 22.32 -18.32 4.61
C SER A 191 21.07 -17.45 4.57
N GLU A 192 20.43 -17.21 5.72
CA GLU A 192 19.33 -16.24 5.79
C GLU A 192 19.80 -14.87 5.27
N PRO A 193 19.14 -14.30 4.25
CA PRO A 193 19.55 -12.99 3.74
C PRO A 193 19.15 -11.86 4.67
N ASN A 194 19.91 -10.77 4.64
CA ASN A 194 19.44 -9.49 5.14
C ASN A 194 18.57 -8.82 4.08
N ILE A 195 17.64 -7.98 4.55
CA ILE A 195 16.81 -7.13 3.70
C ILE A 195 17.04 -5.67 4.08
N ARG A 196 17.02 -4.78 3.10
CA ARG A 196 17.12 -3.33 3.26
C ARG A 196 15.77 -2.70 2.93
N VAL A 197 15.17 -2.04 3.91
CA VAL A 197 13.81 -1.48 3.83
C VAL A 197 13.86 0.03 3.85
N GLY A 198 13.37 0.68 2.79
CA GLY A 198 13.20 2.13 2.75
C GLY A 198 12.06 2.56 3.65
N LEU A 199 12.38 3.25 4.75
CA LEU A 199 11.42 3.65 5.78
C LEU A 199 10.81 5.01 5.50
N LEU A 200 11.66 6.01 5.30
CA LEU A 200 11.31 7.41 5.15
C LEU A 200 12.18 8.04 4.06
N SER A 201 11.57 8.81 3.16
CA SER A 201 12.29 9.70 2.26
C SER A 201 12.06 11.14 2.67
N ILE A 202 13.10 11.96 2.58
CA ILE A 202 13.04 13.40 2.88
C ILE A 202 13.50 14.14 1.63
N GLU A 203 12.65 15.01 1.10
CA GLU A 203 12.94 15.92 0.01
C GLU A 203 13.41 17.28 0.56
N LEU A 204 14.00 18.09 -0.29
CA LEU A 204 14.49 19.41 0.11
C LEU A 204 13.37 20.28 0.69
N GLU A 205 12.18 20.22 0.12
CA GLU A 205 11.01 20.98 0.55
C GLU A 205 10.46 20.51 1.91
N GLU A 206 10.72 19.26 2.28
CA GLU A 206 10.26 18.66 3.53
C GLU A 206 11.34 18.66 4.63
N LYS A 207 12.55 19.17 4.35
CA LYS A 207 13.68 19.12 5.29
C LYS A 207 13.35 19.66 6.67
N THR A 208 12.61 20.75 6.76
CA THR A 208 12.26 21.38 8.05
C THR A 208 11.30 20.56 8.90
N LYS A 209 10.59 19.61 8.29
CA LYS A 209 9.67 18.69 8.99
C LYS A 209 10.39 17.53 9.65
N TYR A 210 11.48 17.07 9.05
CA TYR A 210 12.14 15.83 9.47
C TYR A 210 13.58 16.02 9.93
N LEU A 211 14.28 17.07 9.50
CA LEU A 211 15.66 17.33 9.88
C LEU A 211 15.76 18.34 11.04
N PRO A 212 16.72 18.15 11.94
CA PRO A 212 17.63 17.01 12.01
C PRO A 212 16.92 15.72 12.42
N LEU A 213 17.26 14.58 11.79
CA LEU A 213 16.83 13.27 12.27
C LEU A 213 17.44 13.00 13.64
N GLU A 214 16.60 12.65 14.61
CA GLU A 214 17.03 12.35 15.97
C GLU A 214 17.03 10.84 16.20
N ILE A 215 18.20 10.23 16.34
CA ILE A 215 18.39 8.79 16.47
C ILE A 215 18.94 8.47 17.84
N SER A 216 18.24 7.59 18.55
CA SER A 216 18.69 6.99 19.82
C SER A 216 18.61 5.46 19.74
N SER A 217 19.04 4.78 20.78
CA SER A 217 18.80 3.35 20.96
C SER A 217 17.90 3.10 22.15
N ARG A 218 17.13 2.01 22.13
CA ARG A 218 16.32 1.56 23.26
C ARG A 218 17.25 1.26 24.45
N ASN A 219 16.90 1.76 25.64
CA ASN A 219 17.68 1.57 26.88
C ASN A 219 19.12 2.09 26.80
N ASN A 220 19.37 3.11 25.98
CA ASN A 220 20.70 3.69 25.78
C ASN A 220 21.79 2.66 25.43
N ALA A 221 21.42 1.63 24.67
CA ALA A 221 22.36 0.63 24.18
C ALA A 221 23.46 1.27 23.32
N LEU A 222 24.70 0.85 23.50
CA LEU A 222 25.84 1.43 22.81
C LEU A 222 25.83 1.07 21.33
N TYR A 223 26.15 2.05 20.47
CA TYR A 223 26.26 1.88 19.02
C TYR A 223 27.35 2.77 18.45
N ASN A 224 27.72 2.49 17.23
CA ASN A 224 28.72 3.27 16.50
C ASN A 224 28.15 3.77 15.17
N ILE A 225 28.78 4.80 14.62
CA ILE A 225 28.45 5.35 13.30
C ILE A 225 29.63 5.10 12.37
N TYR A 226 29.35 4.55 11.21
CA TYR A 226 30.33 4.18 10.19
C TYR A 226 30.00 4.82 8.84
N ASP A 227 31.01 4.93 7.98
CA ASP A 227 30.86 5.37 6.60
C ASP A 227 30.43 4.22 5.66
N LYS A 228 30.33 4.53 4.35
CA LYS A 228 30.00 3.55 3.29
C LYS A 228 30.94 2.34 3.25
N ASN A 229 32.21 2.52 3.63
CA ASN A 229 33.25 1.49 3.60
C ASN A 229 33.40 0.75 4.96
N ASN A 230 32.46 0.97 5.89
CA ASN A 230 32.49 0.46 7.27
C ASN A 230 33.68 1.00 8.09
N LYS A 231 34.24 2.17 7.73
CA LYS A 231 35.22 2.87 8.57
C LYS A 231 34.46 3.55 9.71
N LEU A 232 34.93 3.36 10.93
CA LEU A 232 34.38 4.01 12.12
C LEU A 232 34.53 5.54 12.02
N LEU A 233 33.40 6.24 12.12
CA LEU A 233 33.33 7.69 12.15
C LEU A 233 33.17 8.21 13.59
N ILE A 234 32.23 7.67 14.35
CA ILE A 234 31.94 8.04 15.73
C ILE A 234 31.70 6.80 16.55
N ARG A 235 32.33 6.73 17.71
CA ARG A 235 32.04 5.78 18.77
C ARG A 235 31.09 6.43 19.77
N ASN A 236 29.85 5.94 19.85
CA ASN A 236 28.89 6.41 20.85
C ASN A 236 28.97 5.52 22.08
N THR A 237 29.78 5.95 23.08
CA THR A 237 30.12 5.16 24.26
C THR A 237 29.12 5.29 25.40
N ASN A 238 28.14 6.17 25.29
CA ASN A 238 27.13 6.43 26.33
C ASN A 238 25.70 6.20 25.87
N GLY A 239 25.47 5.75 24.61
CA GLY A 239 24.15 5.47 24.07
C GLY A 239 23.27 6.71 23.86
N GLU A 240 23.84 7.91 23.96
CA GLU A 240 23.08 9.15 23.80
C GLU A 240 22.51 9.34 22.41
N LYS A 241 21.47 10.16 22.35
CA LYS A 241 20.84 10.58 21.12
C LYS A 241 21.80 11.36 20.24
N ILE A 242 21.83 11.02 18.95
CA ILE A 242 22.56 11.73 17.89
C ILE A 242 21.54 12.42 16.97
N LYS A 243 21.90 13.64 16.54
CA LYS A 243 21.12 14.41 15.57
C LYS A 243 21.85 14.45 14.23
N ILE A 244 21.16 14.08 13.17
CA ILE A 244 21.69 14.06 11.81
C ILE A 244 20.97 15.12 10.97
N ASP A 245 21.72 16.07 10.49
CA ASP A 245 21.27 17.05 9.51
C ASP A 245 21.92 16.82 8.15
N PHE A 246 21.32 17.34 7.08
CA PHE A 246 21.81 17.18 5.73
C PHE A 246 21.71 18.48 4.92
N ASP A 247 22.83 18.89 4.37
CA ASP A 247 22.94 20.03 3.45
C ASP A 247 22.75 19.54 2.01
N TYR A 248 21.61 19.86 1.41
CA TYR A 248 21.26 19.43 0.06
C TYR A 248 22.09 20.14 -1.03
N ASP A 249 22.63 21.33 -0.75
CA ASP A 249 23.44 22.09 -1.70
C ASP A 249 24.87 21.54 -1.77
N LYS A 250 25.43 21.16 -0.61
CA LYS A 250 26.78 20.63 -0.48
C LYS A 250 26.83 19.12 -0.44
N LEU A 251 25.67 18.43 -0.40
CA LEU A 251 25.51 16.99 -0.27
C LEU A 251 26.28 16.41 0.94
N ARG A 252 26.16 17.07 2.11
CA ARG A 252 26.92 16.73 3.31
C ARG A 252 26.03 16.41 4.50
N TYR A 253 26.44 15.40 5.24
CA TYR A 253 25.85 15.01 6.51
C TYR A 253 26.54 15.74 7.66
N PHE A 254 25.76 16.22 8.58
CA PHE A 254 26.21 16.84 9.81
C PHE A 254 25.77 15.98 10.99
N ILE A 255 26.73 15.48 11.76
CA ILE A 255 26.50 14.65 12.93
C ILE A 255 26.70 15.51 14.15
N ASN A 256 25.67 15.64 14.98
CA ASN A 256 25.67 16.46 16.18
C ASN A 256 25.28 15.62 17.40
N ASP A 257 25.75 16.00 18.58
CA ASP A 257 25.31 15.44 19.85
C ASP A 257 23.87 15.84 20.20
N ALA A 258 23.37 15.36 21.33
CA ALA A 258 22.02 15.68 21.82
C ALA A 258 21.80 17.19 22.04
N LYS A 259 22.86 17.93 22.38
CA LYS A 259 22.86 19.38 22.60
C LYS A 259 23.06 20.19 21.33
N SER A 260 23.15 19.53 20.18
CA SER A 260 23.41 20.10 18.85
C SER A 260 24.82 20.65 18.64
N ASN A 261 25.79 20.20 19.44
CA ASN A 261 27.19 20.48 19.16
C ASN A 261 27.68 19.58 18.03
N ARG A 262 28.42 20.16 17.06
CA ARG A 262 28.96 19.43 15.91
C ARG A 262 30.04 18.44 16.34
N LEU A 263 29.81 17.16 16.07
CA LEU A 263 30.77 16.08 16.27
C LEU A 263 31.60 15.81 15.02
N LEU A 264 30.92 15.76 13.86
CA LEU A 264 31.56 15.44 12.58
C LEU A 264 30.76 15.99 11.41
N MET A 265 31.44 16.19 10.28
CA MET A 265 30.87 16.47 8.97
C MET A 265 31.46 15.50 7.95
N THR A 266 30.64 14.91 7.09
CA THR A 266 31.07 13.96 6.05
C THR A 266 30.14 14.01 4.84
N ASP A 267 30.65 13.63 3.66
CA ASP A 267 29.88 13.40 2.43
C ASP A 267 29.55 11.93 2.19
N SER A 268 29.98 11.05 3.10
CA SER A 268 29.66 9.62 3.05
C SER A 268 28.32 9.34 3.70
N LEU A 269 27.55 8.40 3.14
CA LEU A 269 26.38 7.83 3.83
C LEU A 269 26.74 7.33 5.22
N LEU A 270 25.76 7.31 6.11
CA LEU A 270 25.94 6.94 7.52
C LEU A 270 25.29 5.59 7.80
N LYS A 271 26.00 4.72 8.53
CA LYS A 271 25.50 3.43 9.02
C LYS A 271 25.58 3.41 10.55
N PHE A 272 24.44 3.16 11.18
CA PHE A 272 24.32 3.03 12.64
C PHE A 272 24.15 1.55 12.96
N TYR A 273 25.06 0.97 13.69
CA TYR A 273 24.96 -0.40 14.19
C TYR A 273 25.84 -0.64 15.44
N SER A 274 25.67 -1.81 16.05
CA SER A 274 26.37 -2.27 17.23
C SER A 274 26.84 -3.70 17.02
N ASP A 275 27.80 -4.16 17.82
CA ASP A 275 28.16 -5.57 17.93
C ASP A 275 27.00 -6.40 18.53
N ASN A 276 26.11 -5.75 19.29
CA ASN A 276 24.85 -6.35 19.71
C ASN A 276 23.85 -6.33 18.55
N GLU A 277 23.63 -7.48 17.92
CA GLU A 277 22.70 -7.63 16.81
C GLU A 277 21.22 -7.43 17.19
N GLU A 278 20.85 -7.48 18.44
CA GLU A 278 19.51 -7.23 18.97
C GLU A 278 19.30 -5.74 19.35
N ILE A 279 20.22 -4.85 18.97
CA ILE A 279 20.05 -3.41 19.21
C ILE A 279 18.81 -2.89 18.49
N ILE A 280 18.04 -2.05 19.18
CA ILE A 280 16.84 -1.39 18.64
C ILE A 280 17.11 0.10 18.58
N PHE A 281 17.07 0.66 17.38
CA PHE A 281 17.15 2.09 17.15
C PHE A 281 15.76 2.71 17.19
N LYS A 282 15.67 3.93 17.67
CA LYS A 282 14.46 4.75 17.71
C LYS A 282 14.68 6.06 16.97
N ILE A 283 13.75 6.41 16.11
CA ILE A 283 13.72 7.70 15.43
C ILE A 283 12.79 8.62 16.21
N GLU A 284 13.39 9.48 17.04
CA GLU A 284 12.68 10.20 18.11
C GLU A 284 11.66 11.21 17.58
N ASN A 285 12.02 11.92 16.54
CA ASN A 285 11.21 12.99 15.95
C ASN A 285 10.36 12.57 14.75
N TRP A 286 10.16 11.25 14.54
CA TRP A 286 9.30 10.74 13.50
C TRP A 286 8.11 9.99 14.07
N LYS A 287 6.89 10.45 13.73
CA LYS A 287 5.65 9.75 14.04
C LYS A 287 5.30 8.82 12.88
N ASN A 288 5.35 7.51 13.12
CA ASN A 288 5.00 6.46 12.17
C ASN A 288 4.00 5.51 12.84
N GLY A 289 2.73 5.64 12.53
CA GLY A 289 1.67 4.82 13.14
C GLY A 289 0.59 4.44 12.14
N PRO A 290 -0.24 3.45 12.46
CA PRO A 290 -1.43 3.15 11.68
C PRO A 290 -2.44 4.30 11.81
N PHE A 291 -3.23 4.54 10.77
CA PHE A 291 -4.22 5.62 10.76
C PHE A 291 -5.35 5.46 11.81
N TRP A 292 -5.55 4.23 12.32
CA TRP A 292 -6.57 3.91 13.34
C TRP A 292 -6.06 4.02 14.78
N GLY A 293 -4.79 4.36 15.01
CA GLY A 293 -4.16 4.39 16.33
C GLY A 293 -3.38 5.68 16.55
N GLU A 294 -4.06 6.77 16.95
CA GLU A 294 -3.42 8.07 17.15
C GLU A 294 -2.26 8.04 18.16
N ASP A 295 -2.34 7.14 19.14
CA ASP A 295 -1.32 6.98 20.19
C ASP A 295 -0.22 5.97 19.82
N VAL A 296 -0.34 5.30 18.69
CA VAL A 296 0.66 4.32 18.24
C VAL A 296 1.74 5.00 17.42
N ASN A 297 3.00 4.84 17.87
CA ASN A 297 4.16 5.29 17.10
C ASN A 297 5.13 4.15 16.88
N ASP A 298 5.18 3.63 15.65
CA ASP A 298 6.01 2.52 15.20
C ASP A 298 7.37 3.02 14.67
N ASN A 299 8.12 3.72 15.49
CA ASN A 299 9.38 4.37 15.16
C ASN A 299 10.63 3.65 15.66
N GLU A 300 10.52 2.35 15.97
CA GLU A 300 11.61 1.52 16.51
C GLU A 300 11.98 0.38 15.56
N TYR A 301 13.26 0.25 15.25
CA TYR A 301 13.79 -0.63 14.23
C TYR A 301 15.01 -1.42 14.73
N LEU A 302 15.04 -2.71 14.43
CA LEU A 302 16.07 -3.64 14.86
C LEU A 302 17.33 -3.53 13.99
N ARG A 303 18.49 -3.71 14.60
CA ARG A 303 19.81 -4.04 14.06
C ARG A 303 20.55 -2.86 13.43
N LYS A 304 20.22 -2.41 12.22
CA LYS A 304 20.99 -1.39 11.51
C LYS A 304 20.09 -0.32 10.88
N ILE A 305 20.51 0.93 11.04
CA ILE A 305 19.93 2.07 10.34
C ILE A 305 20.96 2.65 9.39
N GLU A 306 20.55 2.96 8.16
CA GLU A 306 21.36 3.70 7.20
C GLU A 306 20.68 5.03 6.84
N ILE A 307 21.47 6.07 6.62
CA ILE A 307 21.01 7.35 6.08
C ILE A 307 21.80 7.59 4.80
N GLN A 308 21.09 7.60 3.67
CA GLN A 308 21.69 7.69 2.35
C GLN A 308 20.95 8.69 1.46
N TYR A 309 21.66 9.66 0.90
CA TYR A 309 21.15 10.52 -0.14
C TYR A 309 21.22 9.82 -1.50
N ASN A 310 20.12 9.92 -2.26
CA ASN A 310 20.07 9.43 -3.64
C ASN A 310 20.02 10.64 -4.60
N PRO A 311 21.10 10.95 -5.33
CA PRO A 311 21.14 12.10 -6.23
C PRO A 311 20.21 11.95 -7.44
N SER A 312 19.88 10.72 -7.87
CA SER A 312 18.96 10.50 -9.00
C SER A 312 17.51 10.88 -8.67
N THR A 313 17.12 10.77 -7.41
CA THR A 313 15.77 11.12 -6.92
C THR A 313 15.77 12.38 -6.05
N GLN A 314 16.95 12.94 -5.76
CA GLN A 314 17.16 14.08 -4.86
C GLN A 314 16.55 13.89 -3.45
N ARG A 315 16.59 12.65 -2.95
CA ARG A 315 15.99 12.27 -1.66
C ARG A 315 17.02 11.75 -0.68
N LEU A 316 16.89 12.17 0.55
CA LEU A 316 17.57 11.54 1.68
C LEU A 316 16.70 10.40 2.20
N TRP A 317 17.27 9.20 2.27
CA TRP A 317 16.56 8.00 2.70
C TRP A 317 17.02 7.53 4.06
N LEU A 318 16.06 7.18 4.91
CA LEU A 318 16.25 6.39 6.11
C LEU A 318 15.93 4.93 5.78
N ILE A 319 16.88 4.03 6.02
CA ILE A 319 16.81 2.62 5.62
C ILE A 319 17.08 1.74 6.82
N ASN A 320 16.30 0.68 7.01
CA ASN A 320 16.55 -0.35 8.02
C ASN A 320 17.11 -1.60 7.34
N GLU A 321 18.25 -2.10 7.80
CA GLU A 321 18.83 -3.36 7.35
C GLU A 321 18.82 -4.38 8.47
N LEU A 322 18.19 -5.55 8.22
CA LEU A 322 18.03 -6.60 9.23
C LEU A 322 17.81 -7.98 8.55
N PRO A 323 17.92 -9.11 9.31
CA PRO A 323 17.60 -10.43 8.80
C PRO A 323 16.15 -10.54 8.32
N LEU A 324 15.92 -11.30 7.25
CA LEU A 324 14.61 -11.42 6.59
C LEU A 324 13.51 -11.91 7.55
N GLU A 325 13.80 -12.88 8.41
CA GLU A 325 12.77 -13.36 9.37
C GLU A 325 12.41 -12.28 10.40
N LYS A 326 13.39 -11.49 10.85
CA LYS A 326 13.14 -10.36 11.76
C LYS A 326 12.34 -9.23 11.09
N TYR A 327 12.56 -9.00 9.80
CA TYR A 327 11.74 -8.09 9.02
C TYR A 327 10.26 -8.55 8.99
N LEU A 328 10.03 -9.83 8.73
CA LEU A 328 8.66 -10.38 8.64
C LEU A 328 7.88 -10.23 9.94
N GLU A 329 8.53 -10.36 11.11
CA GLU A 329 7.88 -10.13 12.40
C GLU A 329 7.22 -8.74 12.48
N GLY A 330 7.81 -7.72 11.83
CA GLY A 330 7.34 -6.34 11.78
C GLY A 330 6.40 -6.01 10.61
N VAL A 331 6.09 -6.95 9.71
CA VAL A 331 5.13 -6.74 8.61
C VAL A 331 3.71 -6.66 9.15
N ALA A 332 2.99 -5.58 8.81
CA ALA A 332 1.71 -5.20 9.41
C ALA A 332 0.50 -5.50 8.51
N GLU A 333 0.52 -6.62 7.80
CA GLU A 333 -0.50 -7.00 6.82
C GLU A 333 -1.33 -8.22 7.23
N ALA A 334 -1.06 -8.78 8.42
CA ALA A 334 -1.90 -9.79 9.05
C ALA A 334 -2.30 -9.35 10.45
N GLY A 335 -3.59 -9.53 10.78
CA GLY A 335 -4.09 -9.34 12.14
C GLY A 335 -3.60 -10.44 13.06
N ASP A 336 -3.24 -10.11 14.32
CA ASP A 336 -2.75 -11.10 15.28
C ASP A 336 -3.83 -12.09 15.74
N SER A 337 -5.10 -11.71 15.66
CA SER A 337 -6.26 -12.58 15.96
C SER A 337 -6.70 -13.46 14.79
N ALA A 338 -6.07 -13.34 13.61
CA ALA A 338 -6.45 -14.15 12.46
C ALA A 338 -6.09 -15.63 12.65
N HIS A 339 -6.76 -16.51 11.88
CA HIS A 339 -6.54 -17.96 11.97
C HIS A 339 -5.06 -18.32 11.70
N GLN A 340 -4.49 -19.23 12.48
CA GLN A 340 -3.05 -19.56 12.43
C GLN A 340 -2.59 -20.03 11.04
N GLU A 341 -3.39 -20.84 10.34
CA GLU A 341 -3.04 -21.32 9.00
C GLU A 341 -3.00 -20.17 7.96
N PHE A 342 -3.88 -19.16 8.11
CA PHE A 342 -3.76 -17.94 7.31
C PHE A 342 -2.50 -17.16 7.66
N GLN A 343 -2.18 -17.00 8.95
CA GLN A 343 -0.95 -16.29 9.36
C GLN A 343 0.30 -16.96 8.80
N LYS A 344 0.36 -18.31 8.79
CA LYS A 344 1.45 -19.06 8.14
C LYS A 344 1.49 -18.82 6.63
N ALA A 345 0.35 -18.89 5.96
CA ALA A 345 0.26 -18.61 4.52
C ALA A 345 0.74 -17.19 4.20
N GLN A 346 0.29 -16.19 4.98
CA GLN A 346 0.70 -14.80 4.82
C GLN A 346 2.21 -14.60 5.07
N ALA A 347 2.76 -15.23 6.12
CA ALA A 347 4.19 -15.16 6.42
C ALA A 347 5.05 -15.74 5.29
N ILE A 348 4.63 -16.88 4.72
CA ILE A 348 5.32 -17.51 3.59
C ILE A 348 5.21 -16.64 2.33
N ALA A 349 4.02 -16.10 2.02
CA ALA A 349 3.81 -15.24 0.86
C ALA A 349 4.65 -13.95 0.97
N ALA A 350 4.61 -13.28 2.13
CA ALA A 350 5.38 -12.07 2.38
C ALA A 350 6.90 -12.34 2.31
N LYS A 351 7.37 -13.44 2.89
CA LYS A 351 8.78 -13.89 2.79
C LYS A 351 9.20 -14.11 1.35
N THR A 352 8.37 -14.80 0.58
CA THR A 352 8.66 -15.11 -0.81
C THR A 352 8.74 -13.86 -1.67
N TYR A 353 7.79 -12.92 -1.49
CA TYR A 353 7.83 -11.62 -2.16
C TYR A 353 9.11 -10.85 -1.82
N ALA A 354 9.47 -10.78 -0.53
CA ALA A 354 10.67 -10.08 -0.09
C ALA A 354 11.94 -10.72 -0.68
N LEU A 355 12.06 -12.05 -0.64
CA LEU A 355 13.18 -12.77 -1.22
C LEU A 355 13.27 -12.59 -2.75
N PHE A 356 12.12 -12.56 -3.44
CA PHE A 356 12.07 -12.24 -4.85
C PHE A 356 12.63 -10.85 -5.13
N ARG A 357 12.29 -9.84 -4.31
CA ARG A 357 12.76 -8.46 -4.47
C ARG A 357 14.24 -8.29 -4.15
N ILE A 358 14.77 -8.99 -3.17
CA ILE A 358 16.22 -9.05 -2.90
C ILE A 358 16.96 -9.54 -4.14
N ASN A 359 16.44 -10.59 -4.80
CA ASN A 359 17.05 -11.17 -5.99
C ASN A 359 16.76 -10.39 -7.29
N ASN A 360 15.68 -9.61 -7.32
CA ASN A 360 15.23 -8.81 -8.47
C ASN A 360 14.93 -7.37 -8.03
N PRO A 361 15.96 -6.55 -7.83
CA PRO A 361 15.80 -5.21 -7.28
C PRO A 361 14.93 -4.32 -8.16
N LYS A 362 14.02 -3.58 -7.52
CA LYS A 362 13.12 -2.60 -8.17
C LYS A 362 13.68 -1.18 -8.08
N TYR A 363 14.45 -0.87 -7.03
CA TYR A 363 14.92 0.48 -6.70
C TYR A 363 16.42 0.62 -6.98
N THR A 364 16.80 0.59 -8.26
CA THR A 364 18.18 0.46 -8.73
C THR A 364 18.91 1.77 -9.00
N ASN A 365 18.24 2.93 -8.91
CA ASN A 365 18.82 4.22 -9.28
C ASN A 365 19.74 4.83 -8.22
N ALA A 366 20.52 4.01 -7.51
CA ALA A 366 21.53 4.49 -6.58
C ALA A 366 22.91 4.65 -7.23
N PRO A 367 23.76 5.55 -6.73
CA PRO A 367 25.14 5.66 -7.17
C PRO A 367 25.86 4.32 -7.08
N GLY A 368 26.56 3.93 -8.14
CA GLY A 368 27.29 2.68 -8.21
C GLY A 368 26.49 1.45 -8.60
N GLY A 369 25.23 1.62 -9.09
CA GLY A 369 24.40 0.53 -9.66
C GLY A 369 23.84 -0.44 -8.63
N ARG A 370 24.03 -0.20 -7.35
CA ARG A 370 23.40 -0.99 -6.28
C ARG A 370 21.97 -0.49 -6.03
N PRO A 371 21.01 -1.36 -5.65
CA PRO A 371 19.73 -0.90 -5.19
C PRO A 371 19.90 -0.06 -3.92
N ILE A 372 19.15 1.04 -3.82
CA ILE A 372 19.19 1.87 -2.62
C ILE A 372 18.57 1.11 -1.42
N PHE A 373 17.53 0.34 -1.67
CA PHE A 373 16.91 -0.63 -0.77
C PHE A 373 16.15 -1.68 -1.59
N ASP A 374 15.69 -2.76 -0.95
CA ASP A 374 14.99 -3.87 -1.61
C ASP A 374 13.47 -3.65 -1.68
N LEU A 375 12.89 -3.08 -0.62
CA LEU A 375 11.46 -2.82 -0.45
C LEU A 375 11.21 -1.46 0.19
N LEU A 376 10.01 -0.90 -0.10
CA LEU A 376 9.42 0.19 0.67
C LEU A 376 8.56 -0.34 1.83
N SER A 377 8.61 0.35 2.96
CA SER A 377 7.81 0.05 4.18
C SER A 377 6.33 0.42 4.05
N THR A 378 5.82 0.59 2.85
CA THR A 378 4.46 1.05 2.53
C THR A 378 3.71 0.04 1.68
N GLN A 379 2.43 0.30 1.39
CA GLN A 379 1.59 -0.51 0.49
C GLN A 379 2.13 -0.62 -0.95
N ALA A 380 3.14 0.17 -1.33
CA ALA A 380 3.82 0.04 -2.63
C ALA A 380 4.59 -1.28 -2.76
N ASP A 381 5.01 -1.85 -1.63
CA ASP A 381 5.58 -3.18 -1.50
C ASP A 381 4.94 -3.93 -0.33
N GLN A 382 5.38 -3.70 0.92
CA GLN A 382 4.83 -4.35 2.12
C GLN A 382 4.83 -3.36 3.30
N VAL A 383 3.71 -3.25 4.00
CA VAL A 383 3.61 -2.37 5.17
C VAL A 383 4.48 -2.92 6.30
N TYR A 384 5.62 -2.28 6.56
CA TYR A 384 6.54 -2.66 7.62
C TYR A 384 6.54 -1.62 8.75
N ARG A 385 6.35 -2.08 9.98
CA ARG A 385 6.15 -1.25 11.18
C ARG A 385 7.16 -1.56 12.31
N GLY A 386 8.25 -2.26 11.98
CA GLY A 386 9.36 -2.50 12.90
C GLY A 386 9.02 -3.29 14.16
N VAL A 387 9.78 -3.05 15.21
CA VAL A 387 9.78 -3.85 16.45
C VAL A 387 8.46 -3.76 17.20
N LYS A 388 7.86 -2.56 17.31
CA LYS A 388 6.62 -2.39 18.07
C LYS A 388 5.44 -3.16 17.49
N LYS A 389 5.38 -3.33 16.15
CA LYS A 389 4.39 -4.22 15.53
C LYS A 389 4.66 -5.68 15.90
N ALA A 390 5.92 -6.13 15.85
CA ALA A 390 6.29 -7.49 16.24
C ALA A 390 5.90 -7.80 17.70
N GLU A 391 6.07 -6.85 18.60
CA GLU A 391 5.68 -6.96 20.02
C GLU A 391 4.16 -7.04 20.21
N ARG A 392 3.37 -6.35 19.37
CA ARG A 392 1.90 -6.38 19.41
C ARG A 392 1.28 -7.57 18.66
N ALA A 393 2.07 -8.38 17.96
CA ALA A 393 1.58 -9.49 17.15
C ALA A 393 2.31 -10.81 17.45
N PRO A 394 2.21 -11.34 18.69
CA PRO A 394 2.93 -12.55 19.08
C PRO A 394 2.51 -13.80 18.30
N ASN A 395 1.22 -13.92 17.90
CA ASN A 395 0.75 -15.04 17.10
C ASN A 395 1.31 -15.02 15.68
N PHE A 396 1.35 -13.85 15.05
CA PHE A 396 1.96 -13.70 13.74
C PHE A 396 3.49 -13.94 13.79
N LYS A 397 4.16 -13.43 14.82
CA LYS A 397 5.57 -13.72 15.08
C LYS A 397 5.84 -15.23 15.22
N ASN A 398 4.97 -15.96 15.92
CA ASN A 398 5.03 -17.41 16.02
C ASN A 398 4.84 -18.10 14.65
N ALA A 399 3.88 -17.62 13.82
CA ALA A 399 3.67 -18.14 12.47
C ALA A 399 4.91 -17.93 11.57
N VAL A 400 5.58 -16.78 11.68
CA VAL A 400 6.88 -16.52 11.02
C VAL A 400 7.92 -17.55 11.44
N ALA A 401 8.08 -17.77 12.75
CA ALA A 401 9.04 -18.74 13.29
C ALA A 401 8.76 -20.18 12.83
N GLN A 402 7.49 -20.61 12.84
CA GLN A 402 7.08 -21.95 12.39
C GLN A 402 7.28 -22.17 10.88
N THR A 403 7.31 -21.11 10.11
CA THR A 403 7.51 -21.16 8.65
C THR A 403 8.88 -20.67 8.21
N ARG A 404 9.85 -20.60 9.14
CA ARG A 404 11.21 -20.12 8.88
C ARG A 404 11.82 -20.79 7.64
N GLY A 405 12.35 -19.99 6.71
CA GLY A 405 12.99 -20.43 5.48
C GLY A 405 12.10 -21.11 4.45
N ILE A 406 10.79 -21.30 4.71
CA ILE A 406 9.86 -21.84 3.73
C ILE A 406 9.43 -20.70 2.80
N VAL A 407 9.52 -20.95 1.50
CA VAL A 407 9.11 -20.01 0.43
C VAL A 407 8.29 -20.74 -0.64
N ILE A 408 7.55 -19.99 -1.42
CA ILE A 408 6.80 -20.48 -2.57
C ILE A 408 7.74 -20.46 -3.79
N THR A 409 7.83 -21.57 -4.51
CA THR A 409 8.68 -21.70 -5.69
C THR A 409 7.88 -22.15 -6.91
N TYR A 410 8.30 -21.71 -8.08
CA TYR A 410 7.91 -22.24 -9.36
C TYR A 410 9.19 -22.57 -10.12
N GLU A 411 9.32 -23.81 -10.63
CA GLU A 411 10.56 -24.30 -11.25
C GLU A 411 11.80 -24.06 -10.37
N ASN A 412 11.68 -24.36 -9.06
CA ASN A 412 12.70 -24.21 -8.01
C ASN A 412 13.16 -22.77 -7.74
N THR A 413 12.52 -21.76 -8.32
CA THR A 413 12.84 -20.34 -8.12
C THR A 413 11.76 -19.66 -7.27
N PRO A 414 12.11 -18.82 -6.27
CA PRO A 414 11.14 -18.03 -5.53
C PRO A 414 10.27 -17.19 -6.45
N ILE A 415 8.95 -17.21 -6.24
CA ILE A 415 7.98 -16.51 -7.09
C ILE A 415 7.78 -15.07 -6.67
N LEU A 416 7.20 -14.26 -7.56
CA LEU A 416 6.66 -12.95 -7.25
C LEU A 416 5.30 -13.13 -6.56
N ALA A 417 5.31 -13.38 -5.25
CA ALA A 417 4.15 -13.78 -4.46
C ALA A 417 3.29 -12.56 -4.08
N TYR A 418 2.55 -11.98 -5.05
CA TYR A 418 1.61 -10.91 -4.80
C TYR A 418 0.45 -11.37 -3.92
N TYR A 419 -0.04 -10.48 -3.05
CA TYR A 419 -1.25 -10.68 -2.25
C TYR A 419 -2.00 -9.35 -2.08
N PHE A 420 -3.29 -9.41 -1.77
CA PHE A 420 -4.16 -8.26 -1.67
C PHE A 420 -5.30 -8.50 -0.69
N ALA A 421 -6.02 -7.45 -0.29
CA ALA A 421 -6.96 -7.53 0.82
C ALA A 421 -8.20 -8.40 0.52
N GLN A 422 -8.90 -8.20 -0.61
CA GLN A 422 -10.17 -8.88 -0.90
C GLN A 422 -10.42 -8.99 -2.40
N SER A 423 -10.86 -10.15 -2.87
CA SER A 423 -11.35 -10.35 -4.23
C SER A 423 -12.86 -10.04 -4.34
N ASP A 424 -13.36 -10.01 -5.56
CA ASP A 424 -14.75 -9.85 -5.94
C ASP A 424 -15.33 -11.12 -6.58
N GLY A 425 -14.83 -12.30 -6.21
CA GLY A 425 -15.23 -13.60 -6.70
C GLY A 425 -14.17 -14.30 -7.55
N LYS A 426 -13.11 -13.60 -7.94
CA LYS A 426 -11.97 -14.18 -8.65
C LYS A 426 -10.70 -13.37 -8.51
N THR A 427 -9.53 -14.02 -8.65
CA THR A 427 -8.26 -13.32 -8.82
C THR A 427 -8.06 -12.93 -10.29
N ARG A 428 -7.06 -12.11 -10.57
CA ARG A 428 -6.71 -11.68 -11.92
C ARG A 428 -5.37 -12.25 -12.33
N ALA A 429 -5.24 -12.55 -13.62
CA ALA A 429 -3.93 -12.80 -14.21
C ALA A 429 -3.07 -11.53 -14.15
N SER A 430 -1.80 -11.68 -13.76
CA SER A 430 -0.93 -10.54 -13.44
C SER A 430 -0.69 -9.57 -14.59
N ASN A 431 -0.60 -10.06 -15.83
CA ASN A 431 -0.45 -9.22 -17.02
C ASN A 431 -1.73 -8.46 -17.37
N LEU A 432 -2.90 -9.06 -17.17
CA LEU A 432 -4.18 -8.39 -17.38
C LEU A 432 -4.44 -7.32 -16.31
N ALA A 433 -3.98 -7.56 -15.09
CA ALA A 433 -3.97 -6.57 -14.02
C ALA A 433 -2.83 -5.53 -14.15
N ARG A 434 -2.00 -5.63 -15.20
CA ARG A 434 -0.83 -4.76 -15.45
C ARG A 434 0.21 -4.75 -14.32
N MET A 435 0.27 -5.84 -13.56
CA MET A 435 1.26 -6.03 -12.49
C MET A 435 2.58 -6.58 -13.01
N THR A 436 2.55 -7.22 -14.20
CA THR A 436 3.73 -7.74 -14.92
C THR A 436 3.63 -7.38 -16.39
N SER A 437 4.76 -7.29 -17.08
CA SER A 437 4.83 -6.96 -18.51
C SER A 437 4.29 -8.06 -19.42
N GLY A 438 4.26 -9.32 -18.95
CA GLY A 438 3.77 -10.48 -19.66
C GLY A 438 3.05 -11.46 -18.73
N PRO A 439 2.44 -12.53 -19.28
CA PRO A 439 1.78 -13.55 -18.48
C PRO A 439 2.78 -14.29 -17.58
N VAL A 440 2.34 -14.62 -16.37
CA VAL A 440 3.12 -15.37 -15.39
C VAL A 440 2.32 -16.62 -15.01
N SER A 441 2.91 -17.79 -15.25
CA SER A 441 2.22 -19.10 -15.17
C SER A 441 1.58 -19.41 -13.83
N TYR A 442 2.12 -18.89 -12.73
CA TYR A 442 1.61 -19.09 -11.37
C TYR A 442 0.71 -17.95 -10.88
N LEU A 443 0.55 -16.84 -11.62
CA LEU A 443 -0.31 -15.68 -11.31
C LEU A 443 -1.45 -15.57 -12.33
N ILE A 444 -2.26 -16.62 -12.42
CA ILE A 444 -3.40 -16.72 -13.31
C ILE A 444 -4.71 -16.35 -12.59
N GLU A 445 -5.80 -16.20 -13.34
CA GLU A 445 -7.13 -16.05 -12.78
C GLU A 445 -7.53 -17.34 -12.04
N ARG A 446 -8.06 -17.18 -10.81
CA ARG A 446 -8.62 -18.27 -10.00
C ARG A 446 -9.99 -17.86 -9.50
N ILE A 447 -10.96 -18.79 -9.53
CA ILE A 447 -12.26 -18.59 -8.90
C ILE A 447 -12.06 -18.45 -7.39
N ASP A 448 -12.75 -17.51 -6.77
CA ASP A 448 -12.62 -17.21 -5.34
C ASP A 448 -14.02 -17.03 -4.72
N PRO A 449 -14.75 -18.12 -4.43
CA PRO A 449 -16.12 -18.08 -3.94
C PRO A 449 -16.32 -17.20 -2.70
N PRO A 450 -15.41 -17.13 -1.72
CA PRO A 450 -15.58 -16.23 -0.57
C PRO A 450 -15.60 -14.75 -0.95
N GLY A 451 -15.07 -14.41 -2.11
CA GLY A 451 -15.06 -13.04 -2.65
C GLY A 451 -16.30 -12.69 -3.47
N GLU A 452 -17.16 -13.67 -3.82
CA GLU A 452 -18.33 -13.44 -4.66
C GLU A 452 -19.26 -12.39 -4.04
N GLY A 453 -19.69 -11.43 -4.85
CA GLY A 453 -20.52 -10.32 -4.41
C GLY A 453 -19.81 -9.31 -3.49
N LYS A 454 -18.52 -9.44 -3.27
CA LYS A 454 -17.70 -8.49 -2.48
C LYS A 454 -17.03 -7.46 -3.40
N THR A 455 -16.64 -6.34 -2.82
CA THR A 455 -15.84 -5.33 -3.52
C THR A 455 -14.37 -5.76 -3.60
N LEU A 456 -13.74 -5.61 -4.77
CA LEU A 456 -12.30 -5.79 -4.90
C LEU A 456 -11.55 -4.75 -4.07
N LEU A 457 -10.66 -5.19 -3.18
CA LEU A 457 -9.76 -4.31 -2.42
C LEU A 457 -8.32 -4.71 -2.70
N GLY A 458 -7.63 -3.89 -3.47
CA GLY A 458 -6.27 -4.12 -3.96
C GLY A 458 -6.22 -4.49 -5.45
N HIS A 459 -5.08 -4.97 -5.91
CA HIS A 459 -4.81 -5.22 -7.33
C HIS A 459 -5.42 -6.53 -7.89
N GLY A 460 -5.95 -7.40 -7.07
CA GLY A 460 -6.62 -8.62 -7.50
C GLY A 460 -5.71 -9.79 -7.89
N VAL A 461 -4.38 -9.70 -7.75
CA VAL A 461 -3.42 -10.72 -8.22
C VAL A 461 -2.87 -11.53 -7.04
N GLY A 462 -2.82 -12.87 -7.17
CA GLY A 462 -2.26 -13.77 -6.18
C GLY A 462 -3.22 -14.04 -5.03
N LEU A 463 -2.75 -13.97 -3.77
CA LEU A 463 -3.49 -14.38 -2.56
C LEU A 463 -4.45 -13.30 -2.06
N PRO A 464 -5.78 -13.49 -2.07
CA PRO A 464 -6.75 -12.61 -1.41
C PRO A 464 -6.82 -12.93 0.07
N GLN A 465 -6.39 -12.01 0.93
CA GLN A 465 -6.25 -12.23 2.38
C GLN A 465 -7.55 -12.66 3.07
N ARG A 466 -8.66 -11.95 2.79
CA ARG A 466 -9.97 -12.27 3.41
C ARG A 466 -10.48 -13.66 3.02
N SER A 467 -10.29 -14.07 1.79
CA SER A 467 -10.66 -15.41 1.33
C SER A 467 -9.74 -16.49 1.91
N ALA A 468 -8.46 -16.19 2.07
CA ALA A 468 -7.51 -17.07 2.74
C ALA A 468 -7.86 -17.26 4.24
N ILE A 469 -8.35 -16.21 4.92
CA ILE A 469 -8.87 -16.29 6.29
C ILE A 469 -10.11 -17.21 6.34
N SER A 470 -11.05 -17.05 5.40
CA SER A 470 -12.25 -17.91 5.30
C SER A 470 -11.84 -19.37 5.10
N ALA A 471 -10.98 -19.64 4.10
CA ALA A 471 -10.51 -20.99 3.84
C ALA A 471 -9.82 -21.64 5.06
N ALA A 472 -8.97 -20.90 5.77
CA ALA A 472 -8.33 -21.36 6.98
C ALA A 472 -9.35 -21.68 8.09
N SER A 473 -10.34 -20.82 8.27
CA SER A 473 -11.43 -21.03 9.25
C SER A 473 -12.32 -22.22 8.90
N GLU A 474 -12.37 -22.61 7.63
CA GLU A 474 -13.07 -23.78 7.11
C GLU A 474 -12.24 -25.06 7.09
N GLY A 475 -11.00 -25.03 7.59
CA GLY A 475 -10.11 -26.18 7.75
C GLY A 475 -9.01 -26.33 6.69
N ALA A 476 -8.83 -25.38 5.78
CA ALA A 476 -7.69 -25.38 4.86
C ALA A 476 -6.38 -25.11 5.61
N ASN A 477 -5.34 -25.90 5.35
CA ASN A 477 -4.00 -25.59 5.84
C ASN A 477 -3.30 -24.58 4.92
N TYR A 478 -2.21 -23.97 5.41
CA TYR A 478 -1.46 -22.96 4.67
C TYR A 478 -0.95 -23.44 3.29
N SER A 479 -0.60 -24.74 3.15
CA SER A 479 -0.16 -25.31 1.89
C SER A 479 -1.28 -25.35 0.85
N GLN A 480 -2.50 -25.76 1.25
CA GLN A 480 -3.65 -25.75 0.38
C GLN A 480 -4.00 -24.33 -0.07
N ILE A 481 -4.00 -23.37 0.86
CA ILE A 481 -4.27 -21.95 0.57
C ILE A 481 -3.26 -21.42 -0.47
N LEU A 482 -1.98 -21.59 -0.22
CA LEU A 482 -0.93 -21.06 -1.11
C LEU A 482 -0.94 -21.71 -2.48
N LYS A 483 -1.03 -23.05 -2.56
CA LYS A 483 -1.04 -23.78 -3.83
C LYS A 483 -2.30 -23.56 -4.65
N TYR A 484 -3.41 -23.17 -4.01
CA TYR A 484 -4.61 -22.79 -4.73
C TYR A 484 -4.44 -21.47 -5.49
N TYR A 485 -3.91 -20.43 -4.82
CA TYR A 485 -3.81 -19.10 -5.42
C TYR A 485 -2.54 -18.89 -6.25
N TYR A 486 -1.48 -19.65 -6.01
CA TYR A 486 -0.27 -19.66 -6.83
C TYR A 486 -0.20 -20.98 -7.61
N PHE A 487 -0.80 -20.96 -8.79
CA PHE A 487 -1.05 -22.16 -9.59
C PHE A 487 0.25 -22.89 -9.97
N GLY A 488 0.31 -24.20 -9.74
CA GLY A 488 1.49 -25.03 -10.05
C GLY A 488 2.73 -24.74 -9.20
N ALA A 489 2.60 -23.85 -8.19
CA ALA A 489 3.72 -23.57 -7.28
C ALA A 489 3.85 -24.64 -6.19
N GLU A 490 5.05 -24.71 -5.63
CA GLU A 490 5.44 -25.63 -4.58
C GLU A 490 6.01 -24.88 -3.38
N LEU A 491 6.12 -25.56 -2.24
CA LEU A 491 6.78 -25.03 -1.05
C LEU A 491 8.19 -25.61 -0.98
N SER A 492 9.18 -24.76 -0.77
CA SER A 492 10.59 -25.15 -0.69
C SER A 492 11.27 -24.56 0.53
N LYS A 493 12.18 -25.30 1.14
CA LYS A 493 13.01 -24.85 2.27
C LYS A 493 14.34 -24.31 1.73
N PHE A 494 14.67 -23.05 2.03
CA PHE A 494 15.88 -22.37 1.55
C PHE A 494 16.95 -22.20 2.63
N TYR A 495 16.56 -22.00 3.90
CA TYR A 495 17.46 -21.84 5.06
C TYR A 495 16.83 -22.29 6.36
#